data_2adcce670c4127cb439a76dc315784b2
#
_entry.id   2adcce670c4127cb439a76dc315784b2
#
_cell.length_a   1.000
_cell.length_b   1.000
_cell.length_c   1.000
_cell.angle_alpha   90.00
_cell.angle_beta   90.00
_cell.angle_gamma   90.00
#
_symmetry.space_group_name_H-M   'P 1'
#
loop_
_entity.id
_entity.type
_entity.pdbx_description
1 polymer ?
#
loop_
_entity_poly.entity_id
_entity_poly.type
_entity_poly.pdbx_seq_one_letter_code
_entity_poly.pdbx_strand_id
1 'polypeptide(L)'
;MLALILTVACFLTGCQTSVPSPGDIEGYDDGEEYLSIWVHTIEDTDEGWCYKESVRKFNEAYNGKYFADIEFIPRNDSGGGYSDKINASVMSGGLPDVITVDGPNIAAYAVNNIIQPLAPLTEQERSEYLESILDQGTYNGKLYALGAMESSVGLYYNKDILKSAGVTVPDADNPWTFTEFLEVLEKVKPVVEKKKGYALDMTFPVGEATIYYYVPFFWSNGGDMIDETGLVADGVFNSKNNKETVEYFKTLLNNGYMSAVPVDKLFESGRAAFKFDGAWEVNTIYTSYPDINLGVAPYVVGDDWDGERYTPTGSWAFAATSKTEKLEGATELVKWMSGAESGSLLCQKTKSLPSTYKAFEENDIFQTDENYRALYNQLNKYGHPRPKTPVYPQVSTSFQQTLENCVLSGHDTQSELNKSVERINAKLKRYTYDNE
;
A
#
# COMPACT_ATOMS: atom_id res chain seq x y z
N MET A 1 -10.03 -64.58 -29.31
CA MET A 1 -9.57 -63.56 -28.36
C MET A 1 -9.62 -62.19 -29.05
N LEU A 2 -10.70 -61.45 -28.85
CA LEU A 2 -10.88 -60.10 -29.44
C LEU A 2 -10.36 -59.08 -28.38
N ALA A 3 -9.36 -58.30 -28.69
CA ALA A 3 -8.90 -57.21 -27.83
C ALA A 3 -9.73 -55.95 -28.16
N LEU A 4 -10.49 -55.48 -27.16
CA LEU A 4 -11.24 -54.26 -27.23
C LEU A 4 -10.34 -53.07 -26.83
N ILE A 5 -9.98 -52.23 -27.78
CA ILE A 5 -9.24 -50.97 -27.52
C ILE A 5 -10.26 -49.93 -27.11
N LEU A 6 -10.25 -49.56 -25.82
CA LEU A 6 -11.03 -48.42 -25.30
C LEU A 6 -10.23 -47.14 -25.51
N THR A 7 -10.64 -46.32 -26.46
CA THR A 7 -10.09 -44.96 -26.64
C THR A 7 -10.80 -44.05 -25.63
N VAL A 8 -10.07 -43.62 -24.60
CA VAL A 8 -10.54 -42.58 -23.66
C VAL A 8 -10.25 -41.22 -24.33
N ALA A 9 -11.28 -40.58 -24.84
CA ALA A 9 -11.22 -39.18 -25.26
C ALA A 9 -11.31 -38.30 -24.01
N CYS A 10 -10.15 -37.78 -23.56
CA CYS A 10 -10.12 -36.71 -22.58
C CYS A 10 -10.63 -35.42 -23.24
N PHE A 11 -11.88 -35.05 -22.94
CA PHE A 11 -12.36 -33.71 -23.18
C PHE A 11 -11.67 -32.78 -22.18
N LEU A 12 -10.65 -32.07 -22.66
CA LEU A 12 -10.12 -30.88 -22.00
C LEU A 12 -11.16 -29.77 -22.15
N THR A 13 -12.12 -29.71 -21.23
CA THR A 13 -12.90 -28.48 -21.04
C THR A 13 -11.98 -27.52 -20.30
N GLY A 14 -11.22 -26.76 -21.08
CA GLY A 14 -10.59 -25.54 -20.59
C GLY A 14 -11.73 -24.61 -20.11
N CYS A 15 -11.73 -24.23 -18.84
CA CYS A 15 -12.50 -23.08 -18.38
C CYS A 15 -11.91 -21.85 -19.08
N GLN A 16 -12.39 -21.54 -20.27
CA GLN A 16 -12.38 -20.20 -20.79
C GLN A 16 -13.42 -19.45 -19.95
N THR A 17 -13.00 -18.66 -19.00
CA THR A 17 -13.81 -17.55 -18.49
C THR A 17 -13.94 -16.58 -19.65
N SER A 18 -14.97 -16.78 -20.49
CA SER A 18 -15.36 -15.80 -21.49
C SER A 18 -15.78 -14.55 -20.72
N VAL A 19 -15.14 -13.41 -21.04
CA VAL A 19 -15.70 -12.10 -20.69
C VAL A 19 -17.15 -12.12 -21.22
N PRO A 20 -18.18 -11.81 -20.38
CA PRO A 20 -19.56 -11.79 -20.83
C PRO A 20 -19.69 -10.92 -22.08
N SER A 21 -20.49 -11.35 -23.04
CA SER A 21 -20.81 -10.47 -24.18
C SER A 21 -21.59 -9.26 -23.65
N PRO A 22 -21.29 -8.02 -24.04
CA PRO A 22 -21.96 -6.82 -23.54
C PRO A 22 -23.50 -6.93 -23.55
N GLY A 23 -24.09 -7.59 -24.54
CA GLY A 23 -25.55 -7.77 -24.67
C GLY A 23 -26.21 -8.67 -23.61
N ASP A 24 -25.45 -9.33 -22.73
CA ASP A 24 -25.98 -10.16 -21.63
C ASP A 24 -25.92 -9.42 -20.27
N ILE A 25 -25.50 -8.15 -20.23
CA ILE A 25 -25.26 -7.38 -19.02
C ILE A 25 -26.50 -6.53 -18.70
N GLU A 26 -27.04 -6.69 -17.50
CA GLU A 26 -28.21 -5.95 -17.03
C GLU A 26 -27.91 -4.44 -16.95
N GLY A 27 -28.73 -3.64 -17.65
CA GLY A 27 -28.63 -2.18 -17.68
C GLY A 27 -27.73 -1.60 -18.77
N TYR A 28 -27.04 -2.43 -19.58
CA TYR A 28 -26.25 -1.97 -20.72
C TYR A 28 -27.15 -1.71 -21.95
N ASP A 29 -26.94 -0.57 -22.62
CA ASP A 29 -27.57 -0.25 -23.90
C ASP A 29 -26.51 -0.32 -25.04
N ASP A 30 -26.81 -0.99 -26.15
CA ASP A 30 -25.92 -1.15 -27.31
C ASP A 30 -25.40 0.18 -27.91
N GLY A 31 -25.97 1.33 -27.49
CA GLY A 31 -25.52 2.67 -27.87
C GLY A 31 -24.38 3.24 -27.02
N GLU A 32 -24.04 2.60 -25.90
CA GLU A 32 -23.02 3.06 -24.96
C GLU A 32 -21.66 2.44 -25.22
N GLU A 33 -20.57 3.14 -24.87
CA GLU A 33 -19.25 2.55 -24.84
C GLU A 33 -19.08 1.71 -23.56
N TYR A 34 -19.01 0.39 -23.70
CA TYR A 34 -18.81 -0.55 -22.59
C TYR A 34 -17.38 -0.48 -22.06
N LEU A 35 -17.22 -0.34 -20.73
CA LEU A 35 -15.94 -0.30 -20.01
C LEU A 35 -15.90 -1.40 -18.97
N SER A 36 -14.86 -2.21 -18.97
CA SER A 36 -14.62 -3.22 -17.95
C SER A 36 -13.60 -2.76 -16.90
N ILE A 37 -13.87 -3.00 -15.62
CA ILE A 37 -12.96 -2.65 -14.54
C ILE A 37 -12.75 -3.83 -13.58
N TRP A 38 -11.48 -4.12 -13.22
CA TRP A 38 -11.13 -5.08 -12.19
C TRP A 38 -10.63 -4.37 -10.94
N VAL A 39 -11.14 -4.83 -9.77
CA VAL A 39 -10.76 -4.30 -8.46
C VAL A 39 -10.24 -5.39 -7.54
N HIS A 40 -9.28 -5.04 -6.69
CA HIS A 40 -8.47 -5.95 -5.86
C HIS A 40 -9.14 -6.43 -4.56
N THR A 41 -10.42 -6.14 -4.36
CA THR A 41 -11.13 -6.40 -3.10
C THR A 41 -12.27 -7.41 -3.28
N ILE A 42 -12.98 -7.72 -2.21
CA ILE A 42 -14.17 -8.58 -2.16
C ILE A 42 -15.41 -7.68 -2.17
N GLU A 43 -16.42 -8.03 -2.95
CA GLU A 43 -17.66 -7.25 -3.10
C GLU A 43 -18.36 -6.95 -1.77
N ASP A 44 -18.42 -7.93 -0.87
CA ASP A 44 -19.12 -7.84 0.43
C ASP A 44 -18.35 -7.06 1.52
N THR A 45 -17.18 -6.47 1.19
CA THR A 45 -16.45 -5.57 2.09
C THR A 45 -16.97 -4.14 1.97
N ASP A 46 -16.70 -3.31 2.99
CA ASP A 46 -17.03 -1.88 2.93
C ASP A 46 -16.38 -1.17 1.73
N GLU A 47 -15.13 -1.52 1.40
CA GLU A 47 -14.43 -1.03 0.23
C GLU A 47 -15.07 -1.52 -1.08
N GLY A 48 -15.37 -2.81 -1.17
CA GLY A 48 -16.02 -3.41 -2.35
C GLY A 48 -17.40 -2.80 -2.60
N TRP A 49 -18.18 -2.62 -1.55
CA TRP A 49 -19.48 -1.95 -1.65
C TRP A 49 -19.33 -0.51 -2.18
N CYS A 50 -18.32 0.25 -1.71
CA CYS A 50 -18.07 1.60 -2.20
C CYS A 50 -17.71 1.61 -3.70
N TYR A 51 -16.86 0.70 -4.15
CA TYR A 51 -16.52 0.60 -5.58
C TYR A 51 -17.73 0.23 -6.44
N LYS A 52 -18.53 -0.73 -5.98
CA LYS A 52 -19.79 -1.10 -6.67
C LYS A 52 -20.74 0.09 -6.80
N GLU A 53 -20.96 0.80 -5.69
CA GLU A 53 -21.85 1.97 -5.67
C GLU A 53 -21.29 3.13 -6.51
N SER A 54 -19.97 3.32 -6.54
CA SER A 54 -19.32 4.32 -7.39
C SER A 54 -19.51 4.00 -8.88
N VAL A 55 -19.39 2.73 -9.28
CA VAL A 55 -19.67 2.30 -10.66
C VAL A 55 -21.15 2.46 -11.01
N ARG A 56 -22.07 2.11 -10.11
CA ARG A 56 -23.50 2.34 -10.31
C ARG A 56 -23.80 3.81 -10.58
N LYS A 57 -23.24 4.73 -9.78
CA LYS A 57 -23.39 6.18 -9.95
C LYS A 57 -22.73 6.70 -11.22
N PHE A 58 -21.58 6.13 -11.62
CA PHE A 58 -20.96 6.42 -12.92
C PHE A 58 -21.91 6.10 -14.06
N ASN A 59 -22.51 4.93 -14.07
CA ASN A 59 -23.46 4.50 -15.11
C ASN A 59 -24.70 5.41 -15.15
N GLU A 60 -25.16 5.90 -14.01
CA GLU A 60 -26.24 6.90 -13.97
C GLU A 60 -25.81 8.26 -14.53
N ALA A 61 -24.62 8.75 -14.16
CA ALA A 61 -24.13 10.07 -14.57
C ALA A 61 -23.75 10.12 -16.07
N TYR A 62 -23.29 9.02 -16.61
CA TYR A 62 -22.84 8.88 -18.02
C TYR A 62 -23.81 8.09 -18.90
N ASN A 63 -25.06 7.87 -18.43
CA ASN A 63 -26.08 7.14 -19.18
C ASN A 63 -26.19 7.63 -20.62
N GLY A 64 -26.22 6.71 -21.57
CA GLY A 64 -26.22 6.97 -23.02
C GLY A 64 -24.84 7.30 -23.61
N LYS A 65 -23.77 7.32 -22.81
CA LYS A 65 -22.40 7.54 -23.30
C LYS A 65 -21.45 6.44 -22.91
N TYR A 66 -21.36 6.10 -21.62
CA TYR A 66 -20.50 5.07 -21.07
C TYR A 66 -21.26 4.16 -20.11
N PHE A 67 -20.93 2.88 -20.15
CA PHE A 67 -21.38 1.89 -19.17
C PHE A 67 -20.18 1.12 -18.64
N ALA A 68 -19.98 1.12 -17.31
CA ALA A 68 -18.91 0.38 -16.65
C ALA A 68 -19.45 -0.89 -15.98
N ASP A 69 -18.72 -2.00 -16.12
CA ASP A 69 -18.97 -3.27 -15.44
C ASP A 69 -17.77 -3.65 -14.57
N ILE A 70 -18.03 -4.02 -13.30
CA ILE A 70 -17.01 -4.23 -12.28
C ILE A 70 -16.87 -5.71 -11.92
N GLU A 71 -15.64 -6.21 -11.96
CA GLU A 71 -15.27 -7.55 -11.48
C GLU A 71 -14.39 -7.45 -10.23
N PHE A 72 -14.78 -8.18 -9.19
CA PHE A 72 -14.06 -8.25 -7.91
C PHE A 72 -13.12 -9.45 -7.90
N ILE A 73 -11.82 -9.18 -7.72
CA ILE A 73 -10.78 -10.19 -7.71
C ILE A 73 -9.99 -10.05 -6.41
N PRO A 74 -10.27 -10.89 -5.41
CA PRO A 74 -9.61 -10.76 -4.12
C PRO A 74 -8.10 -10.88 -4.20
N ARG A 75 -7.38 -9.99 -3.51
CA ARG A 75 -5.99 -10.22 -3.14
C ARG A 75 -5.94 -11.25 -2.01
N ASN A 76 -4.89 -12.06 -1.95
CA ASN A 76 -4.61 -12.87 -0.76
C ASN A 76 -3.77 -12.06 0.25
N ASP A 77 -3.62 -12.58 1.48
CA ASP A 77 -2.90 -11.91 2.58
C ASP A 77 -1.42 -11.60 2.24
N SER A 78 -0.83 -12.34 1.30
CA SER A 78 0.53 -12.09 0.80
C SER A 78 0.61 -11.15 -0.40
N GLY A 79 -0.52 -10.56 -0.83
CA GLY A 79 -0.62 -9.64 -1.97
C GLY A 79 -0.72 -10.31 -3.35
N GLY A 80 -0.67 -11.66 -3.44
CA GLY A 80 -0.92 -12.41 -4.67
C GLY A 80 -2.42 -12.44 -5.04
N GLY A 81 -2.83 -13.42 -5.83
CA GLY A 81 -4.22 -13.55 -6.27
C GLY A 81 -4.57 -12.53 -7.35
N TYR A 82 -4.84 -11.29 -6.96
CA TYR A 82 -5.13 -10.20 -7.90
C TYR A 82 -3.97 -9.92 -8.87
N SER A 83 -2.76 -9.76 -8.34
CA SER A 83 -1.56 -9.54 -9.16
C SER A 83 -1.24 -10.74 -10.06
N ASP A 84 -1.49 -11.96 -9.58
CA ASP A 84 -1.30 -13.19 -10.37
C ASP A 84 -2.28 -13.25 -11.54
N LYS A 85 -3.55 -12.85 -11.33
CA LYS A 85 -4.54 -12.75 -12.42
C LYS A 85 -4.14 -11.70 -13.45
N ILE A 86 -3.68 -10.51 -13.03
CA ILE A 86 -3.18 -9.49 -13.95
C ILE A 86 -2.02 -10.06 -14.79
N ASN A 87 -1.01 -10.66 -14.16
CA ASN A 87 0.14 -11.21 -14.86
C ASN A 87 -0.24 -12.30 -15.87
N ALA A 88 -1.16 -13.20 -15.52
CA ALA A 88 -1.68 -14.22 -16.42
C ALA A 88 -2.44 -13.59 -17.60
N SER A 89 -3.24 -12.55 -17.34
CA SER A 89 -4.03 -11.84 -18.34
C SER A 89 -3.19 -11.00 -19.30
N VAL A 90 -2.06 -10.45 -18.85
CA VAL A 90 -1.08 -9.79 -19.72
C VAL A 90 -0.61 -10.75 -20.81
N MET A 91 -0.30 -12.01 -20.43
CA MET A 91 0.19 -13.04 -21.38
C MET A 91 -0.89 -13.51 -22.34
N SER A 92 -2.15 -13.59 -21.90
CA SER A 92 -3.29 -14.04 -22.74
C SER A 92 -3.97 -12.92 -23.53
N GLY A 93 -3.67 -11.65 -23.24
CA GLY A 93 -4.31 -10.48 -23.86
C GLY A 93 -5.68 -10.15 -23.27
N GLY A 94 -6.07 -10.74 -22.13
CA GLY A 94 -7.39 -10.62 -21.52
C GLY A 94 -7.48 -9.57 -20.41
N LEU A 95 -6.70 -8.47 -20.45
CA LEU A 95 -6.85 -7.37 -19.49
C LEU A 95 -8.14 -6.59 -19.74
N PRO A 96 -8.81 -6.08 -18.69
CA PRO A 96 -9.96 -5.18 -18.80
C PRO A 96 -9.51 -3.78 -19.24
N ASP A 97 -10.46 -2.84 -19.39
CA ASP A 97 -10.14 -1.45 -19.75
C ASP A 97 -9.46 -0.70 -18.59
N VAL A 98 -9.90 -0.94 -17.35
CA VAL A 98 -9.37 -0.30 -16.13
C VAL A 98 -9.02 -1.37 -15.10
N ILE A 99 -7.93 -1.15 -14.37
CA ILE A 99 -7.51 -1.99 -13.23
C ILE A 99 -7.21 -1.11 -12.02
N THR A 100 -7.34 -1.68 -10.82
CA THR A 100 -6.65 -1.14 -9.65
C THR A 100 -5.18 -1.57 -9.66
N VAL A 101 -4.30 -0.71 -9.18
CA VAL A 101 -2.87 -0.99 -9.03
C VAL A 101 -2.37 -0.42 -7.71
N ASP A 102 -1.59 -1.18 -6.95
CA ASP A 102 -0.91 -0.64 -5.78
C ASP A 102 0.15 0.36 -6.25
N GLY A 103 0.12 1.57 -5.71
CA GLY A 103 0.87 2.73 -6.17
C GLY A 103 2.34 2.50 -6.52
N PRO A 104 3.14 1.83 -5.70
CA PRO A 104 4.56 1.60 -6.01
C PRO A 104 4.78 0.68 -7.22
N ASN A 105 3.77 -0.06 -7.66
CA ASN A 105 3.85 -0.90 -8.87
C ASN A 105 3.57 -0.12 -10.17
N ILE A 106 3.14 1.14 -10.11
CA ILE A 106 2.81 1.96 -11.30
C ILE A 106 4.00 2.03 -12.26
N ALA A 107 5.21 2.33 -11.75
CA ALA A 107 6.41 2.38 -12.59
C ALA A 107 6.70 1.03 -13.28
N ALA A 108 6.62 -0.07 -12.55
CA ALA A 108 6.82 -1.41 -13.08
C ALA A 108 5.76 -1.77 -14.14
N TYR A 109 4.49 -1.44 -13.91
CA TYR A 109 3.40 -1.71 -14.85
C TYR A 109 3.49 -0.84 -16.10
N ALA A 110 3.89 0.43 -15.95
CA ALA A 110 4.10 1.34 -17.08
C ALA A 110 5.21 0.86 -18.01
N VAL A 111 6.39 0.52 -17.45
CA VAL A 111 7.54 0.04 -18.25
C VAL A 111 7.27 -1.31 -18.92
N ASN A 112 6.52 -2.20 -18.26
CA ASN A 112 6.15 -3.50 -18.83
C ASN A 112 4.91 -3.43 -19.75
N ASN A 113 4.43 -2.22 -20.08
CA ASN A 113 3.27 -1.99 -20.95
C ASN A 113 2.01 -2.75 -20.50
N ILE A 114 1.78 -2.79 -19.20
CA ILE A 114 0.53 -3.32 -18.59
C ILE A 114 -0.53 -2.22 -18.52
N ILE A 115 -0.10 -1.01 -18.14
CA ILE A 115 -0.91 0.20 -18.14
C ILE A 115 -0.35 1.23 -19.14
N GLN A 116 -1.19 2.15 -19.58
CA GLN A 116 -0.80 3.23 -20.47
C GLN A 116 -1.09 4.60 -19.83
N PRO A 117 -0.46 5.69 -20.32
CA PRO A 117 -0.77 7.03 -19.83
C PRO A 117 -2.26 7.33 -20.00
N LEU A 118 -2.85 7.95 -18.99
CA LEU A 118 -4.21 8.49 -19.07
C LEU A 118 -4.31 9.59 -20.14
N ALA A 119 -5.49 9.82 -20.65
CA ALA A 119 -5.75 11.02 -21.45
C ALA A 119 -5.41 12.28 -20.60
N PRO A 120 -4.90 13.36 -21.22
CA PRO A 120 -4.47 14.53 -20.49
C PRO A 120 -5.58 15.14 -19.63
N LEU A 121 -5.31 15.30 -18.34
CA LEU A 121 -6.16 16.06 -17.42
C LEU A 121 -5.88 17.56 -17.58
N THR A 122 -6.94 18.36 -17.50
CA THR A 122 -6.83 19.82 -17.41
C THR A 122 -6.14 20.23 -16.09
N GLU A 123 -5.62 21.46 -16.04
CA GLU A 123 -5.04 21.99 -14.80
C GLU A 123 -6.06 22.04 -13.64
N GLN A 124 -7.33 22.33 -13.96
CA GLN A 124 -8.41 22.33 -12.98
C GLN A 124 -8.62 20.94 -12.40
N GLU A 125 -8.74 19.89 -13.24
CA GLU A 125 -8.91 18.52 -12.77
C GLU A 125 -7.70 18.06 -11.93
N ARG A 126 -6.48 18.42 -12.34
CA ARG A 126 -5.27 18.10 -11.55
C ARG A 126 -5.28 18.76 -10.17
N SER A 127 -5.76 20.01 -10.07
CA SER A 127 -5.79 20.76 -8.81
C SER A 127 -6.79 20.23 -7.78
N GLU A 128 -7.67 19.31 -8.15
CA GLU A 128 -8.60 18.64 -7.25
C GLU A 128 -7.93 17.56 -6.40
N TYR A 129 -6.85 16.96 -6.90
CA TYR A 129 -6.13 15.86 -6.24
C TYR A 129 -5.02 16.36 -5.32
N LEU A 130 -4.73 15.58 -4.27
CA LEU A 130 -3.53 15.77 -3.48
C LEU A 130 -2.29 15.64 -4.38
N GLU A 131 -1.26 16.42 -4.07
CA GLU A 131 0.01 16.35 -4.80
C GLU A 131 0.63 14.97 -4.73
N SER A 132 0.55 14.28 -3.59
CA SER A 132 1.01 12.90 -3.40
C SER A 132 0.34 11.90 -4.35
N ILE A 133 -0.96 12.07 -4.63
CA ILE A 133 -1.72 11.23 -5.58
C ILE A 133 -1.21 11.41 -7.01
N LEU A 134 -1.00 12.67 -7.42
CA LEU A 134 -0.47 12.98 -8.76
C LEU A 134 0.98 12.51 -8.90
N ASP A 135 1.78 12.72 -7.85
CA ASP A 135 3.16 12.27 -7.83
C ASP A 135 3.25 10.74 -7.92
N GLN A 136 2.52 10.01 -7.08
CA GLN A 136 2.45 8.55 -7.13
C GLN A 136 2.03 8.03 -8.51
N GLY A 137 1.00 8.65 -9.12
CA GLY A 137 0.46 8.26 -10.43
C GLY A 137 1.38 8.57 -11.61
N THR A 138 2.43 9.39 -11.41
CA THR A 138 3.31 9.89 -12.46
C THR A 138 4.60 9.10 -12.55
N TYR A 139 4.91 8.62 -13.74
CA TYR A 139 6.18 8.00 -14.08
C TYR A 139 6.73 8.56 -15.40
N ASN A 140 8.02 8.94 -15.44
CA ASN A 140 8.68 9.58 -16.58
C ASN A 140 7.86 10.76 -17.19
N GLY A 141 7.31 11.61 -16.31
CA GLY A 141 6.55 12.81 -16.69
C GLY A 141 5.15 12.55 -17.26
N LYS A 142 4.66 11.32 -17.25
CA LYS A 142 3.31 10.96 -17.73
C LYS A 142 2.48 10.42 -16.56
N LEU A 143 1.21 10.82 -16.51
CA LEU A 143 0.25 10.32 -15.52
C LEU A 143 -0.36 9.01 -16.03
N TYR A 144 -0.22 7.94 -15.25
CA TYR A 144 -0.70 6.59 -15.56
C TYR A 144 -1.89 6.17 -14.71
N ALA A 145 -2.00 6.72 -13.50
CA ALA A 145 -3.01 6.31 -12.54
C ALA A 145 -3.42 7.46 -11.63
N LEU A 146 -4.60 7.34 -11.00
CA LEU A 146 -5.07 8.23 -9.94
C LEU A 146 -5.48 7.39 -8.73
N GLY A 147 -5.01 7.76 -7.54
CA GLY A 147 -5.28 7.05 -6.31
C GLY A 147 -6.77 7.06 -5.95
N ALA A 148 -7.29 5.91 -5.56
CA ALA A 148 -8.64 5.80 -4.99
C ALA A 148 -8.72 6.44 -3.60
N MET A 149 -7.63 6.36 -2.88
CA MET A 149 -7.44 6.87 -1.53
C MET A 149 -5.96 7.20 -1.32
N GLU A 150 -5.67 7.93 -0.27
CA GLU A 150 -4.31 8.12 0.22
C GLU A 150 -4.07 7.28 1.48
N SER A 151 -2.84 7.19 1.94
CA SER A 151 -2.51 6.48 3.15
C SER A 151 -1.46 7.21 4.00
N SER A 152 -1.53 6.99 5.29
CA SER A 152 -0.56 7.44 6.27
C SER A 152 -0.44 6.37 7.35
N VAL A 153 0.77 6.09 7.78
CA VAL A 153 1.06 5.15 8.87
C VAL A 153 1.61 5.95 10.05
N GLY A 154 1.14 5.63 11.26
CA GLY A 154 1.59 6.27 12.48
C GLY A 154 2.05 5.25 13.53
N LEU A 155 2.67 5.75 14.59
CA LEU A 155 2.95 4.98 15.79
C LEU A 155 1.72 5.00 16.70
N TYR A 156 0.95 3.93 16.68
CA TYR A 156 -0.19 3.73 17.57
C TYR A 156 0.32 3.40 18.97
N TYR A 157 -0.33 3.98 19.99
CA TYR A 157 0.02 3.69 21.37
C TYR A 157 -1.21 3.55 22.25
N ASN A 158 -1.09 2.74 23.30
CA ASN A 158 -2.10 2.59 24.33
C ASN A 158 -1.85 3.64 25.42
N LYS A 159 -2.71 4.66 25.52
CA LYS A 159 -2.60 5.77 26.47
C LYS A 159 -2.51 5.30 27.93
N ASP A 160 -3.23 4.23 28.30
CA ASP A 160 -3.27 3.74 29.67
C ASP A 160 -1.96 3.03 30.07
N ILE A 161 -1.35 2.30 29.13
CA ILE A 161 -0.03 1.67 29.35
C ILE A 161 1.04 2.75 29.52
N LEU A 162 1.07 3.75 28.62
CA LEU A 162 2.05 4.84 28.71
C LEU A 162 1.89 5.64 30.00
N LYS A 163 0.65 5.97 30.38
CA LYS A 163 0.36 6.63 31.67
C LYS A 163 0.87 5.80 32.86
N SER A 164 0.65 4.49 32.83
CA SER A 164 1.12 3.59 33.90
C SER A 164 2.65 3.49 33.97
N ALA A 165 3.34 3.68 32.82
CA ALA A 165 4.80 3.69 32.72
C ALA A 165 5.41 5.09 32.97
N GLY A 166 4.60 6.13 33.16
CA GLY A 166 5.07 7.51 33.29
C GLY A 166 5.73 8.06 32.02
N VAL A 167 5.26 7.62 30.85
CA VAL A 167 5.77 8.06 29.53
C VAL A 167 4.88 9.17 29.00
N THR A 168 5.50 10.27 28.56
CA THR A 168 4.85 11.37 27.82
C THR A 168 5.15 11.20 26.34
N VAL A 169 4.09 11.26 25.50
CA VAL A 169 4.21 11.13 24.04
C VAL A 169 4.80 12.44 23.47
N PRO A 170 5.71 12.37 22.49
CA PRO A 170 6.27 13.53 21.84
C PRO A 170 5.24 14.23 20.95
N ASP A 171 5.43 15.52 20.73
CA ASP A 171 4.64 16.24 19.75
C ASP A 171 5.11 15.95 18.31
N ALA A 172 4.36 16.50 17.35
CA ALA A 172 4.62 16.25 15.95
C ALA A 172 5.96 16.79 15.45
N ASP A 173 6.54 17.80 16.09
CA ASP A 173 7.77 18.44 15.66
C ASP A 173 9.03 17.89 16.39
N ASN A 174 8.82 17.12 17.45
CA ASN A 174 9.89 16.55 18.27
C ASN A 174 9.64 15.02 18.44
N PRO A 175 9.69 14.21 17.37
CA PRO A 175 9.48 12.75 17.48
C PRO A 175 10.59 12.10 18.31
N TRP A 176 10.31 10.94 18.89
CA TRP A 176 11.37 10.17 19.54
C TRP A 176 12.43 9.73 18.54
N THR A 177 13.69 9.88 18.91
CA THR A 177 14.81 9.24 18.20
C THR A 177 14.86 7.74 18.49
N PHE A 178 15.70 7.00 17.75
CA PHE A 178 15.93 5.58 18.01
C PHE A 178 16.37 5.32 19.45
N THR A 179 17.32 6.11 19.95
CA THR A 179 17.82 5.99 21.32
C THR A 179 16.73 6.31 22.34
N GLU A 180 16.00 7.41 22.16
CA GLU A 180 14.91 7.80 23.08
C GLU A 180 13.77 6.77 23.09
N PHE A 181 13.45 6.19 21.94
CA PHE A 181 12.41 5.18 21.85
C PHE A 181 12.81 3.87 22.56
N LEU A 182 14.10 3.48 22.49
CA LEU A 182 14.59 2.34 23.30
C LEU A 182 14.41 2.60 24.81
N GLU A 183 14.67 3.82 25.28
CA GLU A 183 14.42 4.18 26.66
C GLU A 183 12.94 4.13 27.05
N VAL A 184 12.06 4.53 26.11
CA VAL A 184 10.61 4.43 26.28
C VAL A 184 10.16 2.97 26.34
N LEU A 185 10.67 2.13 25.43
CA LEU A 185 10.38 0.69 25.43
C LEU A 185 10.81 0.01 26.72
N GLU A 186 11.96 0.39 27.28
CA GLU A 186 12.43 -0.12 28.57
C GLU A 186 11.48 0.27 29.72
N LYS A 187 10.91 1.48 29.70
CA LYS A 187 9.94 1.94 30.72
C LYS A 187 8.60 1.22 30.62
N VAL A 188 8.12 0.92 29.42
CA VAL A 188 6.80 0.25 29.24
C VAL A 188 6.89 -1.26 29.38
N LYS A 189 8.04 -1.88 29.13
CA LYS A 189 8.26 -3.32 29.18
C LYS A 189 7.76 -3.96 30.48
N PRO A 190 8.08 -3.48 31.69
CA PRO A 190 7.57 -4.09 32.92
C PRO A 190 6.05 -4.02 33.07
N VAL A 191 5.38 -3.06 32.42
CA VAL A 191 3.92 -2.93 32.46
C VAL A 191 3.25 -4.00 31.61
N VAL A 192 3.76 -4.21 30.39
CA VAL A 192 3.18 -5.19 29.45
C VAL A 192 3.56 -6.62 29.79
N GLU A 193 4.73 -6.88 30.37
CA GLU A 193 5.16 -8.22 30.82
C GLU A 193 4.23 -8.81 31.91
N LYS A 194 3.65 -7.97 32.75
CA LYS A 194 2.62 -8.40 33.72
C LYS A 194 1.38 -8.99 33.04
N LYS A 195 1.15 -8.59 31.78
CA LYS A 195 0.06 -9.10 30.93
C LYS A 195 0.53 -10.17 29.93
N LYS A 196 1.75 -10.68 30.06
CA LYS A 196 2.40 -11.60 29.12
C LYS A 196 2.47 -11.02 27.69
N GLY A 197 2.75 -9.74 27.59
CA GLY A 197 2.85 -8.99 26.36
C GLY A 197 4.26 -8.52 26.03
N TYR A 198 4.39 -7.72 25.00
CA TYR A 198 5.61 -7.08 24.54
C TYR A 198 5.43 -5.56 24.49
N ALA A 199 6.52 -4.81 24.54
CA ALA A 199 6.45 -3.35 24.43
C ALA A 199 5.94 -2.90 23.08
N LEU A 200 6.33 -3.60 22.01
CA LEU A 200 6.04 -3.29 20.63
C LEU A 200 5.39 -4.50 19.92
N ASP A 201 4.21 -4.28 19.33
CA ASP A 201 3.59 -5.20 18.38
C ASP A 201 4.17 -4.94 17.00
N MET A 202 5.16 -5.75 16.63
CA MET A 202 5.91 -5.62 15.39
C MET A 202 6.27 -6.99 14.85
N THR A 203 6.02 -7.21 13.58
CA THR A 203 6.35 -8.43 12.84
C THR A 203 6.81 -8.10 11.43
N PHE A 204 7.44 -9.04 10.74
CA PHE A 204 7.86 -8.88 9.34
C PHE A 204 7.04 -9.81 8.43
N PRO A 205 5.79 -9.44 8.11
CA PRO A 205 4.94 -10.26 7.26
C PRO A 205 5.52 -10.38 5.84
N VAL A 206 5.27 -11.52 5.21
CA VAL A 206 5.64 -11.71 3.80
C VAL A 206 4.85 -10.75 2.92
N GLY A 207 5.51 -10.17 1.92
CA GLY A 207 4.90 -9.28 0.94
C GLY A 207 5.12 -7.81 1.24
N GLU A 208 4.23 -6.98 0.68
CA GLU A 208 4.35 -5.52 0.66
C GLU A 208 4.27 -4.87 2.04
N ALA A 209 3.56 -5.47 2.97
CA ALA A 209 3.33 -4.88 4.29
C ALA A 209 4.64 -4.53 5.04
N THR A 210 5.68 -5.36 4.91
CA THR A 210 6.95 -5.10 5.62
C THR A 210 7.63 -3.83 5.13
N ILE A 211 7.76 -3.61 3.83
CA ILE A 211 8.36 -2.36 3.34
C ILE A 211 7.43 -1.17 3.62
N TYR A 212 6.12 -1.34 3.45
CA TYR A 212 5.15 -0.29 3.70
C TYR A 212 5.24 0.26 5.14
N TYR A 213 5.27 -0.63 6.16
CA TYR A 213 5.32 -0.19 7.55
C TYR A 213 6.71 0.26 8.01
N TYR A 214 7.80 -0.24 7.44
CA TYR A 214 9.11 -0.07 8.07
C TYR A 214 10.14 0.71 7.25
N VAL A 215 9.89 0.96 5.97
CA VAL A 215 10.78 1.83 5.20
C VAL A 215 10.92 3.27 5.77
N PRO A 216 9.91 3.85 6.46
CA PRO A 216 10.08 5.15 7.12
C PRO A 216 11.23 5.23 8.11
N PHE A 217 11.57 4.15 8.78
CA PHE A 217 12.74 4.10 9.68
C PHE A 217 14.05 4.31 8.92
N PHE A 218 14.14 3.78 7.71
CA PHE A 218 15.31 3.90 6.85
C PHE A 218 15.43 5.31 6.32
N TRP A 219 14.35 5.88 5.80
CA TRP A 219 14.33 7.25 5.30
C TRP A 219 14.69 8.25 6.39
N SER A 220 14.07 8.17 7.55
CA SER A 220 14.34 9.09 8.67
C SER A 220 15.75 8.97 9.24
N ASN A 221 16.46 7.88 8.95
CA ASN A 221 17.88 7.69 9.29
C ASN A 221 18.80 8.02 8.10
N GLY A 222 18.29 8.72 7.06
CA GLY A 222 19.05 9.13 5.88
C GLY A 222 19.41 7.99 4.92
N GLY A 223 18.69 6.87 4.97
CA GLY A 223 18.83 5.75 4.05
C GLY A 223 17.73 5.70 3.01
N ASP A 224 17.90 4.88 1.98
CA ASP A 224 16.86 4.59 0.98
C ASP A 224 17.06 3.20 0.36
N MET A 225 16.13 2.78 -0.47
CA MET A 225 16.14 1.47 -1.11
C MET A 225 16.74 1.50 -2.52
N ILE A 226 16.62 2.63 -3.21
CA ILE A 226 17.13 2.87 -4.56
C ILE A 226 17.34 4.38 -4.72
N ASP A 227 18.16 4.79 -5.66
CA ASP A 227 18.40 6.21 -5.94
C ASP A 227 17.18 6.92 -6.59
N GLU A 228 17.25 8.24 -6.70
CA GLU A 228 16.19 9.07 -7.28
C GLU A 228 15.88 8.72 -8.75
N THR A 229 16.83 8.11 -9.48
CA THR A 229 16.58 7.64 -10.85
C THR A 229 15.75 6.35 -10.89
N GLY A 230 15.63 5.65 -9.77
CA GLY A 230 14.99 4.33 -9.66
C GLY A 230 15.80 3.19 -10.30
N LEU A 231 17.09 3.41 -10.61
CA LEU A 231 17.93 2.48 -11.37
C LEU A 231 19.22 2.06 -10.67
N VAL A 232 19.57 2.63 -9.51
CA VAL A 232 20.79 2.33 -8.77
C VAL A 232 20.48 1.90 -7.35
N ALA A 233 20.77 0.64 -7.02
CA ALA A 233 20.62 0.12 -5.66
C ALA A 233 21.95 0.05 -4.90
N ASP A 234 23.08 -0.09 -5.61
CA ASP A 234 24.40 -0.20 -4.98
C ASP A 234 24.86 1.12 -4.38
N GLY A 235 25.34 1.08 -3.14
CA GLY A 235 25.65 2.26 -2.35
C GLY A 235 24.43 2.92 -1.69
N VAL A 236 23.21 2.60 -2.12
CA VAL A 236 21.95 3.10 -1.56
C VAL A 236 21.36 2.05 -0.62
N PHE A 237 20.89 0.91 -1.16
CA PHE A 237 20.30 -0.16 -0.35
C PHE A 237 21.28 -0.72 0.69
N ASN A 238 22.55 -0.84 0.35
CA ASN A 238 23.62 -1.35 1.23
C ASN A 238 24.41 -0.25 1.94
N SER A 239 23.82 0.95 2.07
CA SER A 239 24.44 2.08 2.75
C SER A 239 24.69 1.81 4.24
N LYS A 240 25.56 2.65 4.84
CA LYS A 240 25.83 2.65 6.28
C LYS A 240 24.54 2.92 7.08
N ASN A 241 23.74 3.88 6.67
CA ASN A 241 22.49 4.26 7.34
C ASN A 241 21.47 3.12 7.36
N ASN A 242 21.32 2.41 6.24
CA ASN A 242 20.44 1.24 6.17
C ASN A 242 20.95 0.10 7.08
N LYS A 243 22.27 -0.09 7.14
CA LYS A 243 22.87 -1.07 8.06
C LYS A 243 22.55 -0.72 9.52
N GLU A 244 22.72 0.54 9.91
CA GLU A 244 22.43 1.02 11.25
C GLU A 244 20.95 0.81 11.61
N THR A 245 20.03 1.08 10.68
CA THR A 245 18.60 0.85 10.87
C THR A 245 18.28 -0.64 11.06
N VAL A 246 18.88 -1.53 10.27
CA VAL A 246 18.71 -2.99 10.47
C VAL A 246 19.24 -3.44 11.84
N GLU A 247 20.41 -2.92 12.28
CA GLU A 247 20.95 -3.23 13.61
C GLU A 247 20.06 -2.68 14.74
N TYR A 248 19.36 -1.57 14.51
CA TYR A 248 18.34 -1.08 15.43
C TYR A 248 17.18 -2.08 15.57
N PHE A 249 16.65 -2.62 14.48
CA PHE A 249 15.62 -3.67 14.54
C PHE A 249 16.11 -4.93 15.26
N LYS A 250 17.37 -5.34 15.05
CA LYS A 250 17.99 -6.45 15.84
C LYS A 250 18.01 -6.13 17.32
N THR A 251 18.29 -4.89 17.69
CA THR A 251 18.28 -4.44 19.09
C THR A 251 16.89 -4.53 19.70
N LEU A 252 15.82 -4.18 18.95
CA LEU A 252 14.44 -4.33 19.41
C LEU A 252 14.11 -5.78 19.79
N LEU A 253 14.50 -6.72 18.95
CA LEU A 253 14.29 -8.14 19.20
C LEU A 253 15.17 -8.67 20.35
N ASN A 254 16.47 -8.39 20.32
CA ASN A 254 17.44 -8.90 21.30
C ASN A 254 17.14 -8.43 22.73
N ASN A 255 16.60 -7.21 22.86
CA ASN A 255 16.17 -6.66 24.17
C ASN A 255 14.79 -7.20 24.58
N GLY A 256 14.13 -8.01 23.76
CA GLY A 256 12.81 -8.58 24.04
C GLY A 256 11.69 -7.54 24.07
N TYR A 257 11.82 -6.45 23.29
CA TYR A 257 10.75 -5.47 23.16
C TYR A 257 9.65 -5.93 22.19
N MET A 258 9.98 -6.78 21.25
CA MET A 258 9.06 -7.41 20.30
C MET A 258 9.20 -8.93 20.30
N SER A 259 8.21 -9.63 19.76
CA SER A 259 8.23 -11.09 19.60
C SER A 259 8.93 -11.48 18.29
N ALA A 260 9.67 -12.61 18.31
CA ALA A 260 10.24 -13.21 17.09
C ALA A 260 9.16 -13.88 16.20
N VAL A 261 7.97 -14.13 16.74
CA VAL A 261 6.84 -14.76 16.03
C VAL A 261 5.59 -13.90 16.20
N PRO A 262 4.69 -13.87 15.21
CA PRO A 262 3.43 -13.15 15.34
C PRO A 262 2.65 -13.59 16.58
N VAL A 263 2.09 -12.62 17.30
CA VAL A 263 1.19 -12.85 18.42
C VAL A 263 -0.16 -12.25 18.09
N ASP A 264 -1.16 -13.10 18.02
CA ASP A 264 -2.51 -12.69 17.63
C ASP A 264 -3.05 -11.58 18.53
N LYS A 265 -3.50 -10.49 17.92
CA LYS A 265 -4.13 -9.34 18.57
C LYS A 265 -3.35 -8.80 19.76
N LEU A 266 -2.03 -8.67 19.62
CA LEU A 266 -1.16 -8.28 20.73
C LEU A 266 -1.49 -6.87 21.23
N PHE A 267 -1.60 -5.90 20.34
CA PHE A 267 -1.97 -4.52 20.66
C PHE A 267 -3.46 -4.42 21.04
N GLU A 268 -4.34 -5.01 20.26
CA GLU A 268 -5.80 -4.95 20.38
C GLU A 268 -6.30 -5.60 21.69
N SER A 269 -5.53 -6.54 22.26
CA SER A 269 -5.81 -7.12 23.58
C SER A 269 -5.21 -6.34 24.76
N GLY A 270 -4.61 -5.17 24.51
CA GLY A 270 -3.96 -4.34 25.51
C GLY A 270 -2.70 -4.96 26.13
N ARG A 271 -2.02 -5.85 25.36
CA ARG A 271 -0.77 -6.50 25.76
C ARG A 271 0.47 -5.90 25.10
N ALA A 272 0.32 -4.98 24.16
CA ALA A 272 1.42 -4.14 23.66
C ALA A 272 1.16 -2.67 23.98
N ALA A 273 2.26 -1.93 24.14
CA ALA A 273 2.20 -0.48 24.33
C ALA A 273 2.12 0.26 23.00
N PHE A 274 2.76 -0.28 21.96
CA PHE A 274 2.92 0.34 20.64
C PHE A 274 2.67 -0.63 19.50
N LYS A 275 2.21 -0.08 18.35
CA LYS A 275 2.05 -0.74 17.06
C LYS A 275 2.25 0.28 15.95
N PHE A 276 2.85 -0.10 14.82
CA PHE A 276 2.83 0.71 13.61
C PHE A 276 1.68 0.26 12.72
N ASP A 277 0.76 1.17 12.40
CA ASP A 277 -0.38 0.83 11.55
C ASP A 277 -0.91 2.04 10.75
N GLY A 278 -1.76 1.76 9.75
CA GLY A 278 -2.34 2.75 8.86
C GLY A 278 -3.67 3.33 9.35
N ALA A 279 -4.14 4.38 8.68
CA ALA A 279 -5.35 5.12 9.05
C ALA A 279 -6.62 4.26 9.15
N TRP A 280 -6.71 3.16 8.39
CA TRP A 280 -7.82 2.20 8.42
C TRP A 280 -7.99 1.51 9.78
N GLU A 281 -6.88 1.30 10.51
CA GLU A 281 -6.90 0.59 11.79
C GLU A 281 -7.51 1.42 12.92
N VAL A 282 -7.52 2.76 12.84
CA VAL A 282 -8.18 3.62 13.83
C VAL A 282 -9.65 3.21 13.99
N ASN A 283 -10.37 3.07 12.87
CA ASN A 283 -11.78 2.67 12.89
C ASN A 283 -11.97 1.24 13.42
N THR A 284 -11.09 0.32 13.05
CA THR A 284 -11.09 -1.06 13.55
C THR A 284 -10.97 -1.09 15.07
N ILE A 285 -10.02 -0.32 15.62
CA ILE A 285 -9.83 -0.25 17.07
C ILE A 285 -11.05 0.37 17.75
N TYR A 286 -11.57 1.48 17.24
CA TYR A 286 -12.74 2.14 17.83
C TYR A 286 -13.99 1.26 17.86
N THR A 287 -14.22 0.47 16.81
CA THR A 287 -15.43 -0.34 16.68
C THR A 287 -15.33 -1.72 17.30
N SER A 288 -14.17 -2.36 17.15
CA SER A 288 -13.97 -3.77 17.55
C SER A 288 -13.24 -3.92 18.88
N TYR A 289 -12.48 -2.90 19.31
CA TYR A 289 -11.67 -2.91 20.54
C TYR A 289 -11.84 -1.63 21.36
N PRO A 290 -13.07 -1.25 21.74
CA PRO A 290 -13.37 0.04 22.39
C PRO A 290 -12.71 0.22 23.76
N ASP A 291 -12.20 -0.85 24.37
CA ASP A 291 -11.43 -0.79 25.63
C ASP A 291 -9.98 -0.30 25.44
N ILE A 292 -9.51 -0.16 24.20
CA ILE A 292 -8.19 0.40 23.89
C ILE A 292 -8.29 1.92 23.86
N ASN A 293 -7.66 2.58 24.80
CA ASN A 293 -7.51 4.03 24.81
C ASN A 293 -6.40 4.43 23.83
N LEU A 294 -6.78 4.55 22.54
CA LEU A 294 -5.88 4.75 21.41
C LEU A 294 -5.33 6.18 21.36
N GLY A 295 -4.04 6.30 21.05
CA GLY A 295 -3.41 7.50 20.56
C GLY A 295 -2.52 7.20 19.35
N VAL A 296 -2.29 8.20 18.50
CA VAL A 296 -1.36 8.14 17.36
C VAL A 296 -0.27 9.18 17.55
N ALA A 297 0.97 8.74 17.48
CA ALA A 297 2.19 9.53 17.56
C ALA A 297 2.94 9.53 16.23
N PRO A 298 3.88 10.47 16.04
CA PRO A 298 4.79 10.45 14.90
C PRO A 298 5.63 9.17 14.86
N TYR A 299 6.14 8.83 13.67
CA TYR A 299 7.18 7.82 13.54
C TYR A 299 8.40 8.14 14.39
N VAL A 300 9.11 7.08 14.78
CA VAL A 300 10.43 7.17 15.40
C VAL A 300 11.47 7.48 14.32
N VAL A 301 12.44 8.33 14.63
CA VAL A 301 13.43 8.84 13.68
C VAL A 301 14.86 8.44 14.08
N GLY A 302 15.79 8.49 13.13
CA GLY A 302 17.22 8.28 13.40
C GLY A 302 17.78 9.28 14.42
N ASP A 303 18.86 8.90 15.14
CA ASP A 303 19.45 9.74 16.18
C ASP A 303 20.08 11.03 15.61
N ASP A 304 20.55 11.01 14.36
CA ASP A 304 21.08 12.17 13.64
C ASP A 304 20.01 12.85 12.75
N TRP A 305 18.73 12.74 13.14
CA TRP A 305 17.63 13.30 12.38
C TRP A 305 17.75 14.81 12.17
N ASP A 306 17.66 15.24 10.92
CA ASP A 306 17.87 16.62 10.47
C ASP A 306 16.61 17.48 10.35
N GLY A 307 15.47 16.97 10.81
CA GLY A 307 14.16 17.65 10.72
C GLY A 307 13.23 17.05 9.70
N GLU A 308 13.63 16.02 8.97
CA GLU A 308 12.80 15.28 8.02
C GLU A 308 12.41 13.92 8.62
N ARG A 309 11.14 13.61 8.55
CA ARG A 309 10.60 12.28 8.83
C ARG A 309 9.52 11.98 7.81
N TYR A 310 9.28 10.73 7.55
CA TYR A 310 8.41 10.32 6.48
C TYR A 310 7.29 9.41 7.00
N THR A 311 6.13 9.48 6.35
CA THR A 311 5.13 8.43 6.37
C THR A 311 4.96 7.94 4.95
N PRO A 312 4.77 6.64 4.69
CA PRO A 312 4.61 6.16 3.33
C PRO A 312 3.29 6.69 2.76
N THR A 313 3.38 7.30 1.58
CA THR A 313 2.22 7.65 0.77
C THR A 313 1.94 6.54 -0.22
N GLY A 314 0.81 6.66 -0.86
CA GLY A 314 0.45 5.75 -1.90
C GLY A 314 -0.35 4.56 -1.39
N SER A 315 -1.43 4.35 -2.07
CA SER A 315 -2.36 3.27 -1.84
C SER A 315 -2.80 2.73 -3.20
N TRP A 316 -3.96 2.10 -3.24
CA TRP A 316 -4.54 1.61 -4.48
C TRP A 316 -4.98 2.75 -5.38
N ALA A 317 -4.63 2.65 -6.66
CA ALA A 317 -4.94 3.62 -7.69
C ALA A 317 -5.69 2.93 -8.85
N PHE A 318 -6.48 3.68 -9.60
CA PHE A 318 -7.09 3.22 -10.85
C PHE A 318 -6.22 3.61 -12.04
N ALA A 319 -6.04 2.71 -13.00
CA ALA A 319 -5.22 2.90 -14.17
C ALA A 319 -5.88 2.31 -15.43
N ALA A 320 -5.71 2.97 -16.58
CA ALA A 320 -6.10 2.43 -17.86
C ALA A 320 -5.09 1.37 -18.32
N THR A 321 -5.57 0.20 -18.74
CA THR A 321 -4.68 -0.85 -19.24
C THR A 321 -4.18 -0.54 -20.63
N SER A 322 -3.02 -1.08 -21.00
CA SER A 322 -2.47 -0.93 -22.37
C SER A 322 -3.28 -1.66 -23.45
N LYS A 323 -4.30 -2.42 -23.06
CA LYS A 323 -5.17 -3.17 -23.98
C LYS A 323 -6.45 -2.43 -24.33
N THR A 324 -6.83 -1.42 -23.55
CA THR A 324 -7.99 -0.62 -23.89
C THR A 324 -7.73 0.25 -25.12
N GLU A 325 -8.63 0.19 -26.10
CA GLU A 325 -8.72 1.11 -27.24
C GLU A 325 -9.65 2.29 -26.92
N LYS A 326 -10.30 2.31 -25.75
CA LYS A 326 -11.29 3.28 -25.26
C LYS A 326 -10.67 4.21 -24.23
N LEU A 327 -9.52 4.80 -24.54
CA LEU A 327 -8.71 5.55 -23.57
C LEU A 327 -9.46 6.74 -22.94
N GLU A 328 -10.31 7.43 -23.69
CA GLU A 328 -11.09 8.55 -23.18
C GLU A 328 -12.10 8.07 -22.13
N GLY A 329 -12.91 7.06 -22.45
CA GLY A 329 -13.87 6.46 -21.50
C GLY A 329 -13.20 5.86 -20.28
N ALA A 330 -12.10 5.11 -20.47
CA ALA A 330 -11.32 4.55 -19.39
C ALA A 330 -10.74 5.66 -18.48
N THR A 331 -10.28 6.78 -19.03
CA THR A 331 -9.78 7.92 -18.23
C THR A 331 -10.92 8.59 -17.46
N GLU A 332 -12.10 8.77 -18.06
CA GLU A 332 -13.27 9.30 -17.33
C GLU A 332 -13.67 8.38 -16.17
N LEU A 333 -13.67 7.06 -16.38
CA LEU A 333 -13.92 6.09 -15.31
C LEU A 333 -12.86 6.18 -14.19
N VAL A 334 -11.58 6.27 -14.55
CA VAL A 334 -10.48 6.45 -13.57
C VAL A 334 -10.69 7.73 -12.75
N LYS A 335 -10.99 8.86 -13.39
CA LYS A 335 -11.28 10.14 -12.73
C LYS A 335 -12.48 10.05 -11.79
N TRP A 336 -13.54 9.38 -12.23
CA TRP A 336 -14.74 9.17 -11.41
C TRP A 336 -14.44 8.35 -10.16
N MET A 337 -13.79 7.20 -10.34
CA MET A 337 -13.49 6.27 -9.25
C MET A 337 -12.48 6.83 -8.22
N SER A 338 -11.64 7.77 -8.63
CA SER A 338 -10.65 8.45 -7.77
C SER A 338 -11.07 9.85 -7.33
N GLY A 339 -12.17 10.38 -7.87
CA GLY A 339 -12.64 11.75 -7.63
C GLY A 339 -13.32 11.95 -6.28
N ALA A 340 -13.73 13.18 -6.03
CA ALA A 340 -14.25 13.60 -4.72
C ALA A 340 -15.47 12.81 -4.26
N GLU A 341 -16.42 12.51 -5.16
CA GLU A 341 -17.65 11.79 -4.78
C GLU A 341 -17.34 10.34 -4.35
N SER A 342 -16.58 9.61 -5.15
CA SER A 342 -16.15 8.24 -4.82
C SER A 342 -15.23 8.22 -3.60
N GLY A 343 -14.30 9.18 -3.49
CA GLY A 343 -13.40 9.35 -2.36
C GLY A 343 -14.13 9.66 -1.05
N SER A 344 -15.15 10.57 -1.08
CA SER A 344 -15.99 10.86 0.08
C SER A 344 -16.79 9.65 0.52
N LEU A 345 -17.37 8.90 -0.42
CA LEU A 345 -18.11 7.67 -0.12
C LEU A 345 -17.20 6.63 0.56
N LEU A 346 -16.02 6.41 0.00
CA LEU A 346 -15.01 5.48 0.53
C LEU A 346 -14.57 5.90 1.94
N CYS A 347 -14.24 7.18 2.13
CA CYS A 347 -13.86 7.73 3.42
C CYS A 347 -14.95 7.60 4.47
N GLN A 348 -16.19 7.92 4.14
CA GLN A 348 -17.33 7.80 5.08
C GLN A 348 -17.53 6.37 5.56
N LYS A 349 -17.28 5.39 4.70
CA LYS A 349 -17.52 3.99 4.98
C LYS A 349 -16.33 3.31 5.66
N THR A 350 -15.14 3.48 5.08
CA THR A 350 -13.91 2.79 5.52
C THR A 350 -13.02 3.63 6.43
N LYS A 351 -13.27 4.95 6.51
CA LYS A 351 -12.41 5.93 7.19
C LYS A 351 -10.98 6.02 6.61
N SER A 352 -10.80 5.59 5.36
CA SER A 352 -9.56 5.81 4.61
C SER A 352 -9.34 7.30 4.34
N LEU A 353 -8.08 7.70 4.20
CA LEU A 353 -7.73 9.07 3.80
C LEU A 353 -8.14 9.31 2.34
N PRO A 354 -8.89 10.38 2.02
CA PRO A 354 -9.28 10.66 0.64
C PRO A 354 -8.11 11.02 -0.29
N SER A 355 -8.35 10.92 -1.59
CA SER A 355 -7.39 11.29 -2.66
C SER A 355 -7.51 12.76 -3.09
N THR A 356 -8.58 13.45 -2.71
CA THR A 356 -8.89 14.81 -3.16
C THR A 356 -9.11 15.77 -1.99
N TYR A 357 -8.76 17.05 -2.17
CA TYR A 357 -8.97 18.09 -1.16
C TYR A 357 -10.44 18.23 -0.78
N LYS A 358 -11.35 18.20 -1.76
CA LYS A 358 -12.79 18.32 -1.52
C LYS A 358 -13.32 17.18 -0.63
N ALA A 359 -12.88 15.95 -0.86
CA ALA A 359 -13.29 14.82 -0.03
C ALA A 359 -12.78 14.93 1.42
N PHE A 360 -11.63 15.54 1.67
CA PHE A 360 -11.18 15.89 3.02
C PHE A 360 -12.07 16.96 3.67
N GLU A 361 -12.45 18.00 2.93
CA GLU A 361 -13.34 19.07 3.42
C GLU A 361 -14.73 18.55 3.78
N GLU A 362 -15.25 17.59 3.01
CA GLU A 362 -16.57 16.97 3.23
C GLU A 362 -16.59 15.96 4.40
N ASN A 363 -15.44 15.59 4.96
CA ASN A 363 -15.31 14.62 6.03
C ASN A 363 -14.64 15.25 7.26
N ASP A 364 -15.41 15.74 8.20
CA ASP A 364 -14.98 16.47 9.39
C ASP A 364 -14.16 15.64 10.40
N ILE A 365 -14.13 14.32 10.25
CA ILE A 365 -13.39 13.40 11.13
C ILE A 365 -11.90 13.75 11.20
N PHE A 366 -11.29 14.24 10.12
CA PHE A 366 -9.88 14.66 10.09
C PHE A 366 -9.62 15.96 10.86
N GLN A 367 -10.66 16.67 11.26
CA GLN A 367 -10.58 17.90 12.05
C GLN A 367 -11.02 17.67 13.49
N THR A 368 -11.96 16.76 13.70
CA THR A 368 -12.63 16.54 15.00
C THR A 368 -12.01 15.42 15.81
N ASP A 369 -11.49 14.37 15.17
CA ASP A 369 -10.81 13.27 15.85
C ASP A 369 -9.31 13.49 15.90
N GLU A 370 -8.69 13.34 17.09
CA GLU A 370 -7.27 13.61 17.29
C GLU A 370 -6.34 12.65 16.56
N ASN A 371 -6.73 11.36 16.43
CA ASN A 371 -5.90 10.33 15.80
C ASN A 371 -5.93 10.47 14.28
N TYR A 372 -7.10 10.70 13.67
CA TYR A 372 -7.20 10.99 12.24
C TYR A 372 -6.52 12.30 11.86
N ARG A 373 -6.63 13.33 12.71
CA ARG A 373 -5.93 14.60 12.51
C ARG A 373 -4.41 14.44 12.56
N ALA A 374 -3.89 13.61 13.47
CA ALA A 374 -2.46 13.33 13.55
C ALA A 374 -1.96 12.66 12.26
N LEU A 375 -2.68 11.67 11.74
CA LEU A 375 -2.35 10.97 10.49
C LEU A 375 -2.45 11.90 9.27
N TYR A 376 -3.50 12.71 9.20
CA TYR A 376 -3.68 13.68 8.12
C TYR A 376 -2.57 14.75 8.09
N ASN A 377 -2.24 15.32 9.26
CA ASN A 377 -1.17 16.31 9.37
C ASN A 377 0.20 15.71 9.02
N GLN A 378 0.44 14.47 9.43
CA GLN A 378 1.67 13.75 9.10
C GLN A 378 1.78 13.49 7.59
N LEU A 379 0.69 13.07 6.94
CA LEU A 379 0.63 12.88 5.50
C LEU A 379 0.99 14.18 4.76
N ASN A 380 0.33 15.29 5.09
CA ASN A 380 0.52 16.56 4.40
C ASN A 380 1.94 17.14 4.57
N LYS A 381 2.59 16.89 5.71
CA LYS A 381 3.90 17.48 6.00
C LYS A 381 5.06 16.55 5.64
N TYR A 382 4.86 15.24 5.73
CA TYR A 382 5.93 14.25 5.69
C TYR A 382 5.61 13.02 4.83
N GLY A 383 4.59 13.12 3.98
CA GLY A 383 4.25 12.06 3.03
C GLY A 383 5.37 11.83 2.02
N HIS A 384 5.80 10.58 1.87
CA HIS A 384 6.85 10.21 0.93
C HIS A 384 6.46 8.92 0.18
N PRO A 385 6.51 8.92 -1.17
CA PRO A 385 6.15 7.74 -1.93
C PRO A 385 7.20 6.64 -1.77
N ARG A 386 6.74 5.39 -1.80
CA ARG A 386 7.64 4.24 -1.92
C ARG A 386 8.43 4.32 -3.23
N PRO A 387 9.62 3.68 -3.33
CA PRO A 387 10.53 3.84 -4.47
C PRO A 387 9.87 3.66 -5.84
N LYS A 388 10.05 4.63 -6.72
CA LYS A 388 9.57 4.58 -8.12
C LYS A 388 10.59 3.90 -9.01
N THR A 389 10.48 2.60 -9.18
CA THR A 389 11.42 1.81 -9.98
C THR A 389 10.69 0.74 -10.80
N PRO A 390 11.19 0.42 -12.02
CA PRO A 390 10.62 -0.67 -12.81
C PRO A 390 10.76 -2.06 -12.14
N VAL A 391 11.58 -2.16 -11.10
CA VAL A 391 11.83 -3.41 -10.37
C VAL A 391 11.30 -3.40 -8.94
N TYR A 392 10.33 -2.54 -8.64
CA TYR A 392 9.77 -2.39 -7.30
C TYR A 392 9.42 -3.71 -6.60
N PRO A 393 8.76 -4.71 -7.24
CA PRO A 393 8.49 -5.99 -6.57
C PRO A 393 9.75 -6.69 -6.06
N GLN A 394 10.89 -6.52 -6.75
CA GLN A 394 12.17 -7.07 -6.28
C GLN A 394 12.73 -6.26 -5.10
N VAL A 395 12.55 -4.94 -5.11
CA VAL A 395 12.97 -4.07 -3.99
C VAL A 395 12.19 -4.45 -2.73
N SER A 396 10.85 -4.53 -2.81
CA SER A 396 9.98 -4.93 -1.70
C SER A 396 10.34 -6.31 -1.14
N THR A 397 10.49 -7.31 -2.01
CA THR A 397 10.92 -8.66 -1.61
C THR A 397 12.30 -8.67 -0.96
N SER A 398 13.26 -7.91 -1.50
CA SER A 398 14.61 -7.85 -0.96
C SER A 398 14.65 -7.17 0.40
N PHE A 399 13.84 -6.14 0.60
CA PHE A 399 13.69 -5.45 1.88
C PHE A 399 13.14 -6.38 2.96
N GLN A 400 12.03 -7.07 2.67
CA GLN A 400 11.42 -8.04 3.60
C GLN A 400 12.41 -9.15 3.96
N GLN A 401 13.07 -9.76 2.97
CA GLN A 401 14.06 -10.83 3.20
C GLN A 401 15.27 -10.34 4.01
N THR A 402 15.72 -9.11 3.80
CA THR A 402 16.83 -8.53 4.57
C THR A 402 16.46 -8.46 6.05
N LEU A 403 15.27 -7.89 6.38
CA LEU A 403 14.83 -7.79 7.76
C LEU A 403 14.61 -9.16 8.41
N GLU A 404 13.97 -10.09 7.71
CA GLU A 404 13.74 -11.45 8.20
C GLU A 404 15.06 -12.18 8.48
N ASN A 405 16.00 -12.19 7.52
CA ASN A 405 17.27 -12.86 7.65
C ASN A 405 18.15 -12.24 8.74
N CYS A 406 18.23 -10.91 8.79
CA CYS A 406 19.10 -10.24 9.77
C CYS A 406 18.49 -10.25 11.17
N VAL A 407 17.22 -9.90 11.30
CA VAL A 407 16.57 -9.70 12.61
C VAL A 407 16.16 -11.04 13.21
N LEU A 408 15.44 -11.89 12.46
CA LEU A 408 14.90 -13.13 13.00
C LEU A 408 15.91 -14.29 12.93
N SER A 409 16.73 -14.34 11.87
CA SER A 409 17.68 -15.45 11.66
C SER A 409 19.12 -15.12 12.07
N GLY A 410 19.41 -13.86 12.44
CA GLY A 410 20.72 -13.44 12.97
C GLY A 410 21.85 -13.40 11.92
N HIS A 411 21.53 -13.31 10.64
CA HIS A 411 22.52 -13.20 9.57
C HIS A 411 23.32 -11.88 9.68
N ASP A 412 24.51 -11.86 9.07
CA ASP A 412 25.32 -10.65 8.96
C ASP A 412 24.63 -9.61 8.11
N THR A 413 24.40 -8.43 8.68
CA THR A 413 23.63 -7.37 8.06
C THR A 413 24.24 -6.87 6.76
N GLN A 414 25.56 -6.63 6.72
CA GLN A 414 26.19 -6.11 5.50
C GLN A 414 26.13 -7.15 4.37
N SER A 415 26.31 -8.41 4.69
CA SER A 415 26.21 -9.50 3.73
C SER A 415 24.81 -9.59 3.12
N GLU A 416 23.74 -9.50 3.94
CA GLU A 416 22.35 -9.56 3.43
C GLU A 416 21.98 -8.32 2.62
N LEU A 417 22.41 -7.13 3.03
CA LEU A 417 22.24 -5.91 2.24
C LEU A 417 22.92 -6.02 0.86
N ASN A 418 24.15 -6.52 0.80
CA ASN A 418 24.86 -6.72 -0.47
C ASN A 418 24.17 -7.75 -1.37
N LYS A 419 23.66 -8.86 -0.81
CA LYS A 419 22.87 -9.84 -1.57
C LYS A 419 21.57 -9.25 -2.12
N SER A 420 20.97 -8.33 -1.38
CA SER A 420 19.77 -7.63 -1.84
C SER A 420 20.08 -6.71 -3.02
N VAL A 421 21.20 -5.96 -2.97
CA VAL A 421 21.71 -5.18 -4.10
C VAL A 421 21.96 -6.08 -5.33
N GLU A 422 22.59 -7.24 -5.16
CA GLU A 422 22.84 -8.18 -6.27
C GLU A 422 21.52 -8.64 -6.92
N ARG A 423 20.50 -8.98 -6.11
CA ARG A 423 19.17 -9.39 -6.61
C ARG A 423 18.46 -8.27 -7.36
N ILE A 424 18.49 -7.04 -6.82
CA ILE A 424 17.88 -5.86 -7.44
C ILE A 424 18.58 -5.53 -8.75
N ASN A 425 19.93 -5.45 -8.74
CA ASN A 425 20.74 -5.14 -9.93
C ASN A 425 20.58 -6.20 -11.03
N ALA A 426 20.40 -7.48 -10.67
CA ALA A 426 20.12 -8.52 -11.66
C ALA A 426 18.82 -8.28 -12.45
N LYS A 427 17.81 -7.64 -11.81
CA LYS A 427 16.55 -7.24 -12.47
C LYS A 427 16.72 -5.94 -13.25
N LEU A 428 17.44 -4.94 -12.68
CA LEU A 428 17.70 -3.65 -13.31
C LEU A 428 18.43 -3.74 -14.65
N LYS A 429 19.30 -4.76 -14.82
CA LYS A 429 20.03 -4.99 -16.10
C LYS A 429 19.11 -4.97 -17.33
N ARG A 430 17.86 -5.37 -17.21
CA ARG A 430 16.89 -5.36 -18.34
C ARG A 430 16.50 -3.95 -18.79
N TYR A 431 16.62 -2.97 -17.90
CA TYR A 431 16.18 -1.60 -18.12
C TYR A 431 17.33 -0.60 -18.36
N THR A 432 18.56 -1.02 -18.13
CA THR A 432 19.78 -0.19 -18.36
C THR A 432 20.36 -0.37 -19.75
N TYR A 433 20.10 -1.50 -20.42
CA TYR A 433 20.62 -1.77 -21.78
C TYR A 433 19.83 -1.08 -22.90
N ASP A 434 18.59 -0.62 -22.64
CA ASP A 434 17.75 0.04 -23.66
C ASP A 434 17.99 1.57 -23.74
N ASN A 435 18.93 2.11 -22.95
CA ASN A 435 19.28 3.55 -22.89
C ASN A 435 20.66 3.88 -23.45
N GLU A 436 21.39 2.92 -24.05
CA GLU A 436 22.61 3.11 -24.83
C GLU A 436 22.33 2.95 -26.35
#